data_14ce72e1d232c3608b013e7289f1e784
#
_entry.id   14ce72e1d232c3608b013e7289f1e784
#
_cell.length_a   1.000
_cell.length_b   1.000
_cell.length_c   1.000
_cell.angle_alpha   90.00
_cell.angle_beta   90.00
_cell.angle_gamma   90.00
#
_symmetry.space_group_name_H-M   'P 1'
#
loop_
_entity.id
_entity.type
_entity.pdbx_description
1 polymer ?
#
loop_
_entity_poly.entity_id
_entity_poly.type
_entity_poly.pdbx_seq_one_letter_code
_entity_poly.pdbx_strand_id
1 'polypeptide(L)'
;MQLYSKLTRRAFFYLVGLLVTGISSAKSMKIGGTKQHKIKEWNDILKEAKNFPFIQTLFSRRSRRFGWGMEIPTGPLKFKSNKPPIGLDEFENAFIISSGMGVSGWHNGIPFSSSQDGLCSYNVRFTGRTFPCTAGIGNLDLFYTNDNGTYFVSTRNGDGSNPWEISKESEAEKLISQVDDHTKKISNKRIELSRDGTNFSAHNIWNGNTEGSTLYIPVTNVAEQLIAMLFIVVESGYLVYDDLNKRNAGELTKYLDAQLLHKDRKYPLSYLEQYTLTQCAVEMGTMGQNMSLSLQPLGLGGWFYSGINPFSIMGLKAKKG
;
A
#
# COMPACT_ATOMS: atom_id res chain seq x y z
N MET A 1 -17.15 2.44 -23.68
CA MET A 1 -16.25 3.55 -24.06
C MET A 1 -16.88 4.94 -23.89
N GLN A 2 -18.13 5.07 -23.48
CA GLN A 2 -18.80 6.38 -23.26
C GLN A 2 -18.85 6.85 -21.78
N LEU A 3 -18.36 6.07 -20.83
CA LEU A 3 -18.36 6.46 -19.40
C LEU A 3 -17.17 7.33 -18.99
N TYR A 4 -16.11 7.39 -19.79
CA TYR A 4 -14.90 8.13 -19.46
C TYR A 4 -14.95 9.63 -19.79
N SER A 5 -15.90 10.07 -20.58
CA SER A 5 -15.94 11.47 -21.06
C SER A 5 -16.58 12.47 -20.08
N LYS A 6 -17.13 12.01 -18.94
CA LYS A 6 -17.79 12.88 -17.94
C LYS A 6 -17.11 12.97 -16.60
N LEU A 7 -15.97 12.29 -16.40
CA LEU A 7 -15.15 12.49 -15.21
C LEU A 7 -14.33 13.76 -15.43
N THR A 8 -14.65 14.82 -14.70
CA THR A 8 -13.82 16.02 -14.70
C THR A 8 -12.41 15.64 -14.25
N ARG A 9 -11.36 16.23 -14.85
CA ARG A 9 -9.94 15.99 -14.51
C ARG A 9 -9.67 15.99 -12.99
N ARG A 10 -10.42 16.78 -12.21
CA ARG A 10 -10.33 16.77 -10.74
C ARG A 10 -10.76 15.45 -10.09
N ALA A 11 -11.73 14.74 -10.64
CA ALA A 11 -12.15 13.42 -10.13
C ALA A 11 -11.16 12.30 -10.50
N PHE A 12 -10.43 12.43 -11.61
CA PHE A 12 -9.41 11.47 -12.03
C PHE A 12 -8.20 11.42 -11.08
N PHE A 13 -7.77 12.55 -10.52
CA PHE A 13 -6.66 12.61 -9.55
C PHE A 13 -6.97 11.94 -8.20
N TYR A 14 -8.24 11.65 -7.90
CA TYR A 14 -8.68 10.94 -6.70
C TYR A 14 -9.03 9.47 -6.96
N LEU A 15 -8.82 8.98 -8.19
CA LEU A 15 -9.01 7.56 -8.49
C LEU A 15 -7.81 6.75 -7.98
N VAL A 16 -7.68 6.72 -6.68
CA VAL A 16 -6.71 5.88 -5.97
C VAL A 16 -7.14 4.44 -6.16
N GLY A 17 -6.28 3.62 -6.77
CA GLY A 17 -6.49 2.19 -6.77
C GLY A 17 -6.42 1.68 -5.34
N LEU A 18 -7.56 1.45 -4.71
CA LEU A 18 -7.64 0.85 -3.39
C LEU A 18 -7.46 -0.65 -3.51
N LEU A 19 -6.28 -1.13 -3.13
CA LEU A 19 -6.07 -2.54 -2.82
C LEU A 19 -6.26 -2.72 -1.32
N VAL A 20 -7.23 -3.50 -0.94
CA VAL A 20 -7.58 -3.73 0.46
C VAL A 20 -7.22 -5.16 0.84
N THR A 21 -6.44 -5.31 1.89
CA THR A 21 -6.13 -6.62 2.46
C THR A 21 -6.87 -6.80 3.77
N GLY A 22 -7.74 -7.80 3.85
CA GLY A 22 -8.37 -8.21 5.11
C GLY A 22 -7.56 -9.34 5.74
N ILE A 23 -7.19 -9.19 6.98
CA ILE A 23 -6.42 -10.19 7.73
C ILE A 23 -7.26 -10.64 8.91
N SER A 24 -7.50 -11.95 8.99
CA SER A 24 -8.06 -12.56 10.17
C SER A 24 -6.98 -13.40 10.86
N SER A 25 -6.76 -13.16 12.14
CA SER A 25 -5.78 -13.93 12.90
C SER A 25 -6.31 -15.33 13.19
N ALA A 26 -5.54 -16.34 12.80
CA ALA A 26 -5.70 -17.69 13.29
C ALA A 26 -4.55 -17.95 14.28
N LYS A 27 -4.81 -17.77 15.56
CA LYS A 27 -3.93 -18.09 16.66
C LYS A 27 -3.08 -16.96 17.26
N SER A 28 -3.66 -16.18 18.15
CA SER A 28 -2.89 -15.68 19.29
C SER A 28 -3.41 -16.41 20.54
N MET A 29 -2.60 -17.27 21.13
CA MET A 29 -2.80 -17.66 22.52
C MET A 29 -2.45 -16.44 23.37
N LYS A 30 -3.44 -15.75 23.95
CA LYS A 30 -3.21 -14.79 25.01
C LYS A 30 -2.64 -15.55 26.21
N ILE A 31 -1.34 -15.71 26.26
CA ILE A 31 -0.63 -16.12 27.47
C ILE A 31 -0.48 -14.86 28.29
N GLY A 32 -1.10 -14.84 29.47
CA GLY A 32 -0.93 -13.78 30.46
C GLY A 32 0.51 -13.80 31.01
N GLY A 33 1.42 -13.13 30.31
CA GLY A 33 2.82 -12.98 30.69
C GLY A 33 3.16 -11.52 31.02
N THR A 34 4.26 -11.32 31.78
CA THR A 34 4.84 -9.98 31.95
C THR A 34 5.29 -9.40 30.61
N LYS A 35 5.46 -8.07 30.51
CA LYS A 35 5.94 -7.41 29.27
C LYS A 35 7.24 -8.07 28.75
N GLN A 36 8.18 -8.38 29.63
CA GLN A 36 9.45 -9.05 29.28
C GLN A 36 9.25 -10.45 28.67
N HIS A 37 8.27 -11.21 29.15
CA HIS A 37 7.96 -12.54 28.59
C HIS A 37 7.43 -12.42 27.15
N LYS A 38 6.54 -11.46 26.90
CA LYS A 38 6.02 -11.18 25.55
C LYS A 38 7.12 -10.75 24.59
N ILE A 39 8.03 -9.87 25.01
CA ILE A 39 9.14 -9.41 24.18
C ILE A 39 10.04 -10.58 23.76
N LYS A 40 10.34 -11.47 24.70
CA LYS A 40 11.11 -12.68 24.38
C LYS A 40 10.39 -13.55 23.35
N GLU A 41 9.11 -13.79 23.53
CA GLU A 41 8.28 -14.57 22.62
C GLU A 41 8.27 -13.91 21.21
N TRP A 42 8.08 -12.60 21.12
CA TRP A 42 8.11 -11.87 19.85
C TRP A 42 9.47 -11.91 19.15
N ASN A 43 10.57 -11.86 19.90
CA ASN A 43 11.91 -12.01 19.34
C ASN A 43 12.15 -13.43 18.80
N ASP A 44 11.65 -14.45 19.46
CA ASP A 44 11.72 -15.84 18.98
C ASP A 44 10.89 -16.00 17.69
N ILE A 45 9.68 -15.45 17.64
CA ILE A 45 8.83 -15.44 16.44
C ILE A 45 9.51 -14.68 15.29
N LEU A 46 10.10 -13.51 15.55
CA LEU A 46 10.83 -12.73 14.53
C LEU A 46 12.00 -13.52 13.95
N LYS A 47 12.75 -14.21 14.81
CA LYS A 47 13.88 -15.06 14.38
C LYS A 47 13.40 -16.23 13.52
N GLU A 48 12.32 -16.89 13.89
CA GLU A 48 11.71 -17.96 13.10
C GLU A 48 11.20 -17.44 11.75
N ALA A 49 10.51 -16.29 11.76
CA ALA A 49 9.99 -15.66 10.54
C ALA A 49 11.11 -15.29 9.55
N LYS A 50 12.26 -14.78 10.03
CA LYS A 50 13.42 -14.47 9.20
C LYS A 50 14.03 -15.73 8.54
N ASN A 51 13.89 -16.87 9.16
CA ASN A 51 14.40 -18.17 8.64
C ASN A 51 13.31 -18.95 7.90
N PHE A 52 12.11 -18.42 7.73
CA PHE A 52 11.01 -19.15 7.10
C PHE A 52 11.29 -19.37 5.60
N PRO A 53 11.11 -20.59 5.09
CA PRO A 53 11.50 -20.93 3.72
C PRO A 53 10.68 -20.16 2.68
N PHE A 54 11.32 -19.26 1.94
CA PHE A 54 10.65 -18.39 0.97
C PHE A 54 9.91 -19.16 -0.13
N ILE A 55 10.56 -20.17 -0.72
CA ILE A 55 9.94 -20.95 -1.80
C ILE A 55 8.74 -21.75 -1.29
N GLN A 56 8.85 -22.34 -0.09
CA GLN A 56 7.73 -23.02 0.54
C GLN A 56 6.58 -22.03 0.80
N THR A 57 6.88 -20.82 1.24
CA THR A 57 5.90 -19.75 1.43
C THR A 57 5.13 -19.47 0.15
N LEU A 58 5.83 -19.28 -0.97
CA LEU A 58 5.20 -19.05 -2.27
C LEU A 58 4.31 -20.21 -2.71
N PHE A 59 4.80 -21.44 -2.59
CA PHE A 59 4.09 -22.63 -3.08
C PHE A 59 2.91 -23.05 -2.20
N SER A 60 2.98 -22.75 -0.91
CA SER A 60 1.92 -23.11 0.06
C SER A 60 0.96 -21.99 0.40
N ARG A 61 1.21 -20.75 -0.06
CA ARG A 61 0.35 -19.59 0.22
C ARG A 61 -1.10 -19.86 -0.16
N ARG A 62 -2.01 -19.53 0.74
CA ARG A 62 -3.46 -19.63 0.54
C ARG A 62 -4.14 -18.37 1.03
N SER A 63 -5.18 -17.95 0.35
CA SER A 63 -6.11 -16.91 0.81
C SER A 63 -7.02 -17.49 1.89
N ARG A 64 -6.58 -17.46 3.12
CA ARG A 64 -7.36 -17.94 4.27
C ARG A 64 -8.34 -16.84 4.68
N ARG A 65 -9.61 -17.00 4.31
CA ARG A 65 -10.65 -15.96 4.47
C ARG A 65 -11.53 -16.18 5.69
N PHE A 66 -11.45 -17.31 6.34
CA PHE A 66 -12.23 -17.64 7.52
C PHE A 66 -11.32 -17.70 8.75
N GLY A 67 -11.59 -16.85 9.73
CA GLY A 67 -10.84 -16.74 10.97
C GLY A 67 -11.71 -17.00 12.20
N TRP A 68 -11.08 -16.94 13.37
CA TRP A 68 -11.78 -17.06 14.63
C TRP A 68 -12.81 -15.93 14.79
N GLY A 69 -13.97 -16.27 15.35
CA GLY A 69 -15.09 -15.36 15.50
C GLY A 69 -15.93 -15.11 14.25
N MET A 70 -15.45 -15.54 13.07
CA MET A 70 -16.18 -15.34 11.83
C MET A 70 -17.33 -16.31 11.65
N GLU A 71 -18.32 -15.89 10.87
CA GLU A 71 -19.49 -16.68 10.54
C GLU A 71 -19.79 -16.58 9.03
N ILE A 72 -20.00 -17.74 8.39
CA ILE A 72 -20.63 -17.81 7.06
C ILE A 72 -22.13 -17.97 7.30
N PRO A 73 -22.95 -16.93 7.05
CA PRO A 73 -24.32 -16.91 7.58
C PRO A 73 -25.28 -17.84 6.83
N THR A 74 -25.03 -18.11 5.56
CA THR A 74 -25.95 -18.83 4.68
C THR A 74 -25.22 -19.73 3.68
N GLY A 75 -26.00 -20.57 2.98
CA GLY A 75 -25.52 -21.42 1.89
C GLY A 75 -24.96 -22.77 2.36
N PRO A 76 -24.44 -23.59 1.41
CA PRO A 76 -23.98 -24.95 1.70
C PRO A 76 -22.72 -24.99 2.60
N LEU A 77 -22.02 -23.88 2.72
CA LEU A 77 -20.84 -23.73 3.58
C LEU A 77 -21.16 -22.94 4.86
N LYS A 78 -22.44 -22.84 5.26
CA LYS A 78 -22.85 -22.19 6.51
C LYS A 78 -22.05 -22.74 7.68
N PHE A 79 -21.35 -21.87 8.38
CA PHE A 79 -20.50 -22.24 9.49
C PHE A 79 -20.28 -21.06 10.43
N LYS A 80 -20.18 -21.32 11.70
CA LYS A 80 -19.83 -20.33 12.72
C LYS A 80 -18.62 -20.81 13.50
N SER A 81 -17.64 -19.93 13.71
CA SER A 81 -16.51 -20.23 14.56
C SER A 81 -16.96 -20.48 16.01
N ASN A 82 -16.43 -21.52 16.63
CA ASN A 82 -16.60 -21.78 18.05
C ASN A 82 -15.55 -21.09 18.94
N LYS A 83 -14.66 -20.31 18.31
CA LYS A 83 -13.65 -19.51 18.99
C LYS A 83 -14.03 -18.04 18.94
N PRO A 84 -13.72 -17.27 20.00
CA PRO A 84 -13.96 -15.82 19.96
C PRO A 84 -13.05 -15.14 18.92
N PRO A 85 -13.43 -13.96 18.41
CA PRO A 85 -12.56 -13.18 17.55
C PRO A 85 -11.33 -12.73 18.35
N ILE A 86 -10.17 -12.79 17.74
CA ILE A 86 -8.90 -12.32 18.32
C ILE A 86 -8.20 -11.44 17.29
N GLY A 87 -7.96 -10.18 17.64
CA GLY A 87 -7.23 -9.24 16.80
C GLY A 87 -5.72 -9.53 16.79
N LEU A 88 -5.04 -8.94 15.83
CA LEU A 88 -3.58 -8.94 15.79
C LEU A 88 -3.01 -8.28 17.05
N ASP A 89 -1.91 -8.81 17.55
CA ASP A 89 -1.14 -8.13 18.58
C ASP A 89 -0.22 -7.03 17.98
N GLU A 90 0.47 -6.31 18.85
CA GLU A 90 1.33 -5.19 18.45
C GLU A 90 2.46 -5.64 17.50
N PHE A 91 3.09 -6.77 17.81
CA PHE A 91 4.17 -7.32 17.00
C PHE A 91 3.67 -7.83 15.64
N GLU A 92 2.59 -8.60 15.63
CA GLU A 92 1.99 -9.12 14.38
C GLU A 92 1.63 -7.97 13.44
N ASN A 93 0.99 -6.92 13.98
CA ASN A 93 0.63 -5.73 13.19
C ASN A 93 1.88 -5.00 12.68
N ALA A 94 2.88 -4.77 13.52
CA ALA A 94 4.12 -4.10 13.14
C ALA A 94 4.91 -4.91 12.10
N PHE A 95 4.97 -6.22 12.24
CA PHE A 95 5.64 -7.12 11.31
C PHE A 95 5.01 -7.07 9.91
N ILE A 96 3.68 -7.12 9.83
CA ILE A 96 2.94 -7.04 8.56
C ILE A 96 3.13 -5.68 7.89
N ILE A 97 3.01 -4.58 8.65
CA ILE A 97 3.21 -3.22 8.14
C ILE A 97 4.64 -3.03 7.65
N SER A 98 5.64 -3.43 8.43
CA SER A 98 7.05 -3.33 8.05
C SER A 98 7.38 -4.19 6.82
N SER A 99 6.78 -5.37 6.70
CA SER A 99 6.94 -6.22 5.50
C SER A 99 6.34 -5.57 4.26
N GLY A 100 5.27 -4.79 4.42
CA GLY A 100 4.60 -4.08 3.33
C GLY A 100 5.31 -2.81 2.88
N MET A 101 5.76 -1.96 3.82
CA MET A 101 6.21 -0.61 3.50
C MET A 101 7.52 -0.18 4.19
N GLY A 102 8.18 -1.10 4.89
CA GLY A 102 9.42 -0.81 5.59
C GLY A 102 10.56 -0.34 4.67
N VAL A 103 11.49 0.39 5.25
CA VAL A 103 12.70 0.84 4.57
C VAL A 103 13.78 -0.23 4.73
N SER A 104 14.30 -0.74 3.63
CA SER A 104 15.35 -1.78 3.59
C SER A 104 16.77 -1.22 3.45
N GLY A 105 16.94 0.08 3.71
CA GLY A 105 18.23 0.78 3.64
C GLY A 105 18.39 1.58 2.35
N TRP A 106 19.63 1.93 2.04
CA TRP A 106 19.96 2.69 0.85
C TRP A 106 20.33 1.77 -0.31
N HIS A 107 19.75 2.02 -1.47
CA HIS A 107 20.26 1.42 -2.70
C HIS A 107 21.61 2.05 -3.05
N ASN A 108 22.58 1.24 -3.40
CA ASN A 108 23.80 1.71 -4.05
C ASN A 108 23.40 2.37 -5.37
N GLY A 109 23.67 3.67 -5.50
CA GLY A 109 23.32 4.41 -6.69
C GLY A 109 23.97 3.81 -7.92
N ILE A 110 23.24 3.79 -9.03
CA ILE A 110 23.83 3.49 -10.33
C ILE A 110 24.65 4.71 -10.71
N PRO A 111 25.93 4.54 -11.15
CA PRO A 111 26.76 5.67 -11.54
C PRO A 111 26.08 6.50 -12.63
N PHE A 112 26.08 7.82 -12.45
CA PHE A 112 25.63 8.74 -13.46
C PHE A 112 26.73 8.93 -14.53
N SER A 113 26.34 8.92 -15.78
CA SER A 113 27.20 9.30 -16.89
C SER A 113 26.43 10.19 -17.86
N SER A 114 27.04 11.29 -18.26
CA SER A 114 26.51 12.15 -19.33
C SER A 114 26.85 11.59 -20.72
N SER A 115 27.70 10.56 -20.81
CA SER A 115 28.07 9.91 -22.04
C SER A 115 27.08 8.81 -22.42
N GLN A 116 27.15 8.34 -23.66
CA GLN A 116 26.28 7.26 -24.16
C GLN A 116 26.82 5.86 -23.85
N ASP A 117 27.48 5.70 -22.72
CA ASP A 117 28.19 4.48 -22.32
C ASP A 117 27.26 3.41 -21.73
N GLY A 118 25.96 3.57 -21.83
CA GLY A 118 24.97 2.63 -21.28
C GLY A 118 24.75 2.76 -19.77
N LEU A 119 25.32 3.78 -19.12
CA LEU A 119 25.04 4.13 -17.73
C LEU A 119 23.79 5.01 -17.61
N CYS A 120 23.20 5.07 -16.42
CA CYS A 120 22.07 5.95 -16.17
C CYS A 120 22.41 7.41 -16.42
N SER A 121 21.49 8.13 -17.07
CA SER A 121 21.58 9.58 -17.28
C SER A 121 21.12 10.41 -16.08
N TYR A 122 20.70 9.77 -15.00
CA TYR A 122 20.27 10.42 -13.77
C TYR A 122 20.91 9.75 -12.55
N ASN A 123 21.09 10.54 -11.50
CA ASN A 123 21.70 10.09 -10.28
C ASN A 123 20.65 9.38 -9.40
N VAL A 124 20.71 8.06 -9.36
CA VAL A 124 19.77 7.23 -8.60
C VAL A 124 20.31 7.03 -7.17
N ARG A 125 19.73 7.75 -6.22
CA ARG A 125 19.99 7.56 -4.78
C ARG A 125 18.67 7.44 -4.08
N PHE A 126 18.25 6.22 -3.78
CA PHE A 126 16.94 5.98 -3.19
C PHE A 126 17.05 5.16 -1.92
N THR A 127 16.16 5.43 -1.00
CA THR A 127 15.88 4.49 0.08
C THR A 127 15.30 3.22 -0.50
N GLY A 128 15.89 2.08 -0.15
CA GLY A 128 15.29 0.79 -0.42
C GLY A 128 13.97 0.64 0.32
N ARG A 129 13.01 0.01 -0.34
CA ARG A 129 11.72 -0.38 0.25
C ARG A 129 11.58 -1.88 0.17
N THR A 130 10.70 -2.44 0.97
CA THR A 130 10.31 -3.86 0.85
C THR A 130 9.57 -4.14 -0.46
N PHE A 131 8.99 -3.13 -1.09
CA PHE A 131 8.37 -3.20 -2.41
C PHE A 131 9.18 -2.39 -3.44
N PRO A 132 9.17 -2.77 -4.72
CA PRO A 132 9.83 -2.00 -5.77
C PRO A 132 9.11 -0.66 -5.98
N CYS A 133 9.89 0.43 -5.97
CA CYS A 133 9.37 1.78 -6.21
C CYS A 133 9.74 2.26 -7.60
N THR A 134 8.81 2.82 -8.32
CA THR A 134 9.06 3.48 -9.59
C THR A 134 9.84 4.76 -9.39
N ALA A 135 10.95 4.91 -10.08
CA ALA A 135 11.88 6.03 -9.94
C ALA A 135 12.29 6.33 -8.48
N GLY A 136 12.11 5.36 -7.57
CA GLY A 136 12.46 5.49 -6.17
C GLY A 136 11.62 6.49 -5.36
N ILE A 137 10.48 6.93 -5.87
CA ILE A 137 9.66 7.97 -5.24
C ILE A 137 9.01 7.47 -3.97
N GLY A 138 8.49 6.22 -3.97
CA GLY A 138 7.98 5.54 -2.78
C GLY A 138 6.88 6.33 -2.04
N ASN A 139 5.85 6.76 -2.76
CA ASN A 139 4.78 7.63 -2.27
C ASN A 139 3.57 6.85 -1.71
N LEU A 140 3.78 5.61 -1.28
CA LEU A 140 2.74 4.80 -0.65
C LEU A 140 2.59 5.14 0.83
N ASP A 141 1.36 5.29 1.25
CA ASP A 141 0.93 5.38 2.63
C ASP A 141 -0.08 4.25 2.92
N LEU A 142 -0.41 4.05 4.18
CA LEU A 142 -1.29 2.98 4.61
C LEU A 142 -2.30 3.48 5.64
N PHE A 143 -3.58 3.27 5.39
CA PHE A 143 -4.57 3.28 6.45
C PHE A 143 -4.80 1.85 6.93
N TYR A 144 -5.02 1.69 8.22
CA TYR A 144 -5.57 0.43 8.73
C TYR A 144 -6.60 0.68 9.82
N THR A 145 -7.51 -0.27 9.96
CA THR A 145 -8.56 -0.21 10.96
C THR A 145 -8.78 -1.59 11.58
N ASN A 146 -8.93 -1.60 12.90
CA ASN A 146 -9.18 -2.78 13.72
C ASN A 146 -10.10 -2.43 14.90
N ASP A 147 -10.27 -3.32 15.86
CA ASP A 147 -11.16 -3.10 17.02
C ASP A 147 -10.68 -1.97 17.94
N ASN A 148 -9.40 -1.59 17.87
CA ASN A 148 -8.81 -0.54 18.71
C ASN A 148 -8.88 0.85 18.06
N GLY A 149 -9.23 0.94 16.78
CA GLY A 149 -9.32 2.21 16.09
C GLY A 149 -9.00 2.20 14.60
N THR A 150 -8.82 3.41 14.08
CA THR A 150 -8.37 3.67 12.71
C THR A 150 -7.10 4.49 12.74
N TYR A 151 -6.13 4.11 11.93
CA TYR A 151 -4.77 4.61 11.95
C TYR A 151 -4.28 4.96 10.54
N PHE A 152 -3.36 5.90 10.47
CA PHE A 152 -2.64 6.28 9.27
C PHE A 152 -1.14 6.07 9.50
N VAL A 153 -0.49 5.38 8.58
CA VAL A 153 0.95 5.10 8.61
C VAL A 153 1.59 5.68 7.36
N SER A 154 2.65 6.45 7.55
CA SER A 154 3.44 7.02 6.46
C SER A 154 4.92 6.98 6.79
N THR A 155 5.74 6.53 5.86
CA THR A 155 7.20 6.57 6.01
C THR A 155 7.77 7.98 6.06
N ARG A 156 6.94 9.00 5.85
CA ARG A 156 7.27 10.43 5.85
C ARG A 156 6.87 11.15 7.13
N ASN A 157 6.18 10.48 8.06
CA ASN A 157 5.64 11.10 9.27
C ASN A 157 6.58 11.09 10.47
N GLY A 158 7.72 10.46 10.44
CA GLY A 158 8.66 10.43 11.56
C GLY A 158 9.35 11.78 11.77
N ASP A 159 9.78 12.05 13.00
CA ASP A 159 10.62 13.23 13.34
C ASP A 159 12.10 13.02 12.97
N GLY A 160 12.44 11.86 12.42
CA GLY A 160 13.79 11.49 12.02
C GLY A 160 14.65 10.91 13.15
N SER A 161 14.14 10.88 14.40
CA SER A 161 14.89 10.33 15.55
C SER A 161 14.99 8.81 15.52
N ASN A 162 14.02 8.15 14.89
CA ASN A 162 13.94 6.70 14.78
C ASN A 162 13.64 6.31 13.32
N PRO A 163 14.65 6.29 12.43
CA PRO A 163 14.44 5.98 11.02
C PRO A 163 13.92 4.55 10.84
N TRP A 164 12.92 4.39 10.01
CA TRP A 164 12.30 3.09 9.75
C TRP A 164 13.17 2.22 8.84
N GLU A 165 14.27 1.74 9.34
CA GLU A 165 15.14 0.81 8.61
C GLU A 165 15.08 -0.59 9.23
N ILE A 166 14.58 -1.56 8.44
CA ILE A 166 14.36 -2.94 8.90
C ILE A 166 15.46 -3.93 8.49
N SER A 167 16.42 -3.52 7.66
CA SER A 167 17.42 -4.43 7.07
C SER A 167 18.29 -5.11 8.10
N LYS A 168 18.55 -4.44 9.22
CA LYS A 168 19.39 -4.94 10.32
C LYS A 168 18.59 -5.28 11.57
N GLU A 169 17.26 -5.11 11.52
CA GLU A 169 16.45 -5.23 12.69
C GLU A 169 16.35 -6.68 13.16
N SER A 170 16.69 -6.92 14.41
CA SER A 170 16.65 -8.23 15.06
C SER A 170 15.79 -8.26 16.31
N GLU A 171 15.27 -7.09 16.72
CA GLU A 171 14.50 -6.92 17.95
C GLU A 171 13.06 -6.51 17.65
N ALA A 172 12.10 -7.28 18.17
CA ALA A 172 10.68 -7.04 17.96
C ALA A 172 10.21 -5.68 18.50
N GLU A 173 10.72 -5.26 19.67
CA GLU A 173 10.38 -3.95 20.25
C GLU A 173 10.78 -2.78 19.37
N LYS A 174 11.93 -2.88 18.71
CA LYS A 174 12.38 -1.86 17.79
C LYS A 174 11.51 -1.80 16.53
N LEU A 175 11.11 -2.96 16.02
CA LEU A 175 10.18 -3.03 14.89
C LEU A 175 8.83 -2.37 15.23
N ILE A 176 8.31 -2.64 16.44
CA ILE A 176 7.08 -2.01 16.95
C ILE A 176 7.28 -0.49 17.08
N SER A 177 8.34 -0.05 17.76
CA SER A 177 8.63 1.38 17.94
C SER A 177 8.74 2.13 16.61
N GLN A 178 9.44 1.58 15.62
CA GLN A 178 9.56 2.19 14.28
C GLN A 178 8.20 2.38 13.60
N VAL A 179 7.31 1.40 13.72
CA VAL A 179 5.96 1.50 13.16
C VAL A 179 5.13 2.53 13.93
N ASP A 180 5.21 2.53 15.26
CA ASP A 180 4.45 3.44 16.11
C ASP A 180 4.85 4.90 15.87
N ASP A 181 6.14 5.20 15.74
CA ASP A 181 6.66 6.54 15.45
C ASP A 181 6.17 7.10 14.11
N HIS A 182 5.84 6.21 13.17
CA HIS A 182 5.31 6.56 11.85
C HIS A 182 3.79 6.45 11.75
N THR A 183 3.11 6.11 12.86
CA THR A 183 1.68 5.85 12.91
C THR A 183 0.94 6.97 13.65
N LYS A 184 -0.08 7.52 12.99
CA LYS A 184 -1.01 8.48 13.59
C LYS A 184 -2.37 7.83 13.80
N LYS A 185 -2.85 7.77 15.03
CA LYS A 185 -4.23 7.36 15.33
C LYS A 185 -5.20 8.45 14.89
N ILE A 186 -6.15 8.10 14.03
CA ILE A 186 -7.16 9.02 13.48
C ILE A 186 -8.46 8.92 14.26
N SER A 187 -8.87 7.71 14.66
CA SER A 187 -10.11 7.46 15.37
C SER A 187 -9.93 6.35 16.39
N ASN A 188 -10.69 6.42 17.50
CA ASN A 188 -10.76 5.37 18.50
C ASN A 188 -11.73 4.25 18.14
N LYS A 189 -12.32 4.31 16.95
CA LYS A 189 -13.28 3.33 16.46
C LYS A 189 -12.81 2.73 15.15
N ARG A 190 -13.17 1.48 14.91
CA ARG A 190 -13.11 0.84 13.59
C ARG A 190 -13.91 1.67 12.60
N ILE A 191 -13.45 1.78 11.36
CA ILE A 191 -14.23 2.41 10.30
C ILE A 191 -15.53 1.63 10.09
N GLU A 192 -16.64 2.34 10.08
CA GLU A 192 -17.96 1.76 9.82
C GLU A 192 -18.19 1.72 8.30
N LEU A 193 -18.37 0.53 7.79
CA LEU A 193 -18.71 0.31 6.38
C LEU A 193 -20.07 -0.39 6.33
N SER A 194 -21.04 0.26 5.71
CA SER A 194 -22.39 -0.30 5.55
C SER A 194 -22.37 -1.64 4.84
N ARG A 195 -23.17 -2.58 5.33
CA ARG A 195 -23.29 -3.94 4.80
C ARG A 195 -24.48 -4.14 3.88
N ASP A 196 -25.07 -3.05 3.39
CA ASP A 196 -26.19 -3.04 2.47
C ASP A 196 -25.83 -3.31 1.00
N GLY A 197 -24.59 -3.65 0.71
CA GLY A 197 -24.06 -3.92 -0.63
C GLY A 197 -23.52 -2.68 -1.34
N THR A 198 -23.62 -1.47 -0.76
CA THR A 198 -23.06 -0.25 -1.35
C THR A 198 -21.55 -0.14 -1.14
N ASN A 199 -21.05 -0.62 0.01
CA ASN A 199 -19.63 -0.57 0.36
C ASN A 199 -18.90 -1.86 0.03
N PHE A 200 -19.57 -3.01 0.09
CA PHE A 200 -18.98 -4.33 -0.13
C PHE A 200 -19.66 -5.07 -1.26
N SER A 201 -18.90 -5.84 -2.01
CA SER A 201 -19.47 -6.87 -2.88
C SER A 201 -20.21 -7.93 -2.05
N ALA A 202 -21.43 -8.28 -2.46
CA ALA A 202 -22.35 -9.12 -1.69
C ALA A 202 -21.74 -10.44 -1.20
N HIS A 203 -20.89 -11.07 -2.02
CA HIS A 203 -20.26 -12.35 -1.70
C HIS A 203 -19.16 -12.28 -0.62
N ASN A 204 -18.75 -11.07 -0.21
CA ASN A 204 -17.71 -10.86 0.79
C ASN A 204 -18.18 -10.03 2.01
N ILE A 205 -19.46 -9.72 2.10
CA ILE A 205 -20.01 -8.94 3.21
C ILE A 205 -19.75 -9.62 4.57
N TRP A 206 -19.71 -10.94 4.59
CA TRP A 206 -19.58 -11.72 5.82
C TRP A 206 -18.18 -11.73 6.41
N ASN A 207 -17.12 -11.44 5.62
CA ASN A 207 -15.74 -11.59 6.06
C ASN A 207 -14.88 -10.31 5.94
N GLY A 208 -15.41 -9.24 5.36
CA GLY A 208 -14.68 -7.98 5.25
C GLY A 208 -14.89 -7.09 6.48
N ASN A 209 -13.83 -6.54 7.06
CA ASN A 209 -13.88 -5.59 8.17
C ASN A 209 -14.73 -6.07 9.38
N THR A 210 -14.55 -7.33 9.77
CA THR A 210 -15.24 -7.95 10.91
C THR A 210 -14.44 -7.79 12.20
N GLU A 211 -15.11 -7.97 13.34
CA GLU A 211 -14.45 -8.02 14.65
C GLU A 211 -13.30 -9.04 14.65
N GLY A 212 -12.19 -8.73 15.32
CA GLY A 212 -10.97 -9.54 15.33
C GLY A 212 -10.14 -9.49 14.04
N SER A 213 -10.62 -8.79 12.99
CA SER A 213 -9.84 -8.61 11.76
C SER A 213 -9.17 -7.23 11.72
N THR A 214 -8.11 -7.11 10.94
CA THR A 214 -7.52 -5.83 10.55
C THR A 214 -7.70 -5.62 9.06
N LEU A 215 -8.25 -4.47 8.68
CA LEU A 215 -8.41 -4.05 7.31
C LEU A 215 -7.29 -3.05 6.98
N TYR A 216 -6.40 -3.42 6.07
CA TYR A 216 -5.35 -2.56 5.55
C TYR A 216 -5.77 -1.96 4.21
N ILE A 217 -5.56 -0.65 4.07
CA ILE A 217 -5.98 0.14 2.91
C ILE A 217 -4.77 0.92 2.40
N PRO A 218 -3.95 0.35 1.49
CA PRO A 218 -2.88 1.08 0.85
C PRO A 218 -3.44 2.25 0.04
N VAL A 219 -2.77 3.37 0.12
CA VAL A 219 -3.08 4.57 -0.65
C VAL A 219 -1.83 5.14 -1.29
N THR A 220 -1.98 5.81 -2.41
CA THR A 220 -0.88 6.49 -3.09
C THR A 220 -1.30 7.89 -3.52
N ASN A 221 -0.35 8.81 -3.51
CA ASN A 221 -0.54 10.14 -4.06
C ASN A 221 -0.20 10.15 -5.55
N VAL A 222 -1.20 9.87 -6.39
CA VAL A 222 -1.03 9.84 -7.86
C VAL A 222 -0.54 11.19 -8.39
N ALA A 223 -0.94 12.31 -7.78
CA ALA A 223 -0.50 13.64 -8.23
C ALA A 223 1.00 13.84 -8.00
N GLU A 224 1.54 13.37 -6.87
CA GLU A 224 2.98 13.41 -6.58
C GLU A 224 3.77 12.59 -7.60
N GLN A 225 3.31 11.38 -7.88
CA GLN A 225 3.93 10.51 -8.88
C GLN A 225 3.87 11.15 -10.28
N LEU A 226 2.73 11.77 -10.64
CA LEU A 226 2.57 12.46 -11.91
C LEU A 226 3.54 13.66 -12.04
N ILE A 227 3.67 14.46 -10.99
CA ILE A 227 4.59 15.59 -10.96
C ILE A 227 6.05 15.12 -11.13
N ALA A 228 6.42 14.05 -10.42
CA ALA A 228 7.77 13.49 -10.54
C ALA A 228 8.05 12.96 -11.97
N MET A 229 7.10 12.26 -12.57
CA MET A 229 7.21 11.80 -13.96
C MET A 229 7.22 12.98 -14.94
N LEU A 230 6.45 14.01 -14.67
CA LEU A 230 6.46 15.25 -15.47
C LEU A 230 7.86 15.90 -15.49
N PHE A 231 8.53 15.98 -14.34
CA PHE A 231 9.91 16.50 -14.28
C PHE A 231 10.86 15.69 -15.14
N ILE A 232 10.80 14.35 -15.09
CA ILE A 232 11.66 13.48 -15.90
C ILE A 232 11.42 13.71 -17.40
N VAL A 233 10.16 13.81 -17.80
CA VAL A 233 9.76 14.03 -19.20
C VAL A 233 10.25 15.39 -19.69
N VAL A 234 10.05 16.44 -18.91
CA VAL A 234 10.46 17.82 -19.27
C VAL A 234 11.98 17.98 -19.26
N GLU A 235 12.69 17.41 -18.27
CA GLU A 235 14.15 17.41 -18.22
C GLU A 235 14.77 16.75 -19.46
N SER A 236 14.10 15.74 -19.99
CA SER A 236 14.50 15.07 -21.23
C SER A 236 14.16 15.86 -22.50
N GLY A 237 13.69 17.10 -22.37
CA GLY A 237 13.36 18.01 -23.48
C GLY A 237 12.04 17.69 -24.19
N TYR A 238 11.18 16.85 -23.62
CA TYR A 238 9.88 16.56 -24.21
C TYR A 238 8.87 17.67 -23.89
N LEU A 239 8.06 18.01 -24.88
CA LEU A 239 6.92 18.91 -24.77
C LEU A 239 5.68 18.07 -24.38
N VAL A 240 5.11 18.32 -23.21
CA VAL A 240 3.87 17.68 -22.80
C VAL A 240 2.70 18.24 -23.60
N TYR A 241 2.00 17.36 -24.29
CA TYR A 241 0.92 17.70 -25.20
C TYR A 241 -0.40 17.11 -24.72
N ASP A 242 -1.40 17.96 -24.56
CA ASP A 242 -2.78 17.56 -24.26
C ASP A 242 -3.42 17.00 -25.54
N ASP A 243 -3.27 15.71 -25.74
CA ASP A 243 -3.72 14.99 -26.92
C ASP A 243 -5.25 14.92 -27.03
N LEU A 244 -5.97 15.04 -25.92
CA LEU A 244 -7.44 15.09 -25.91
C LEU A 244 -7.97 16.44 -26.42
N ASN A 245 -7.36 17.53 -25.99
CA ASN A 245 -7.76 18.89 -26.41
C ASN A 245 -6.88 19.43 -27.55
N LYS A 246 -5.95 18.65 -28.09
CA LYS A 246 -5.07 18.98 -29.23
C LYS A 246 -4.29 20.28 -29.03
N ARG A 247 -3.73 20.50 -27.86
CA ARG A 247 -2.98 21.71 -27.51
C ARG A 247 -1.79 21.39 -26.59
N ASN A 248 -0.86 22.33 -26.46
CA ASN A 248 0.20 22.22 -25.47
C ASN A 248 -0.40 22.22 -24.04
N ALA A 249 0.20 21.44 -23.14
CA ALA A 249 -0.23 21.37 -21.75
C ALA A 249 0.35 22.55 -20.93
N GLY A 250 0.03 23.79 -21.33
CA GLY A 250 0.43 25.02 -20.67
C GLY A 250 1.07 26.05 -21.63
N GLU A 251 1.52 27.17 -21.08
CA GLU A 251 2.22 28.22 -21.79
C GLU A 251 3.72 27.89 -21.89
N LEU A 252 4.11 27.28 -23.00
CA LEU A 252 5.45 26.68 -23.16
C LEU A 252 6.36 27.48 -24.12
N THR A 253 5.87 28.58 -24.71
CA THR A 253 6.58 29.33 -25.75
C THR A 253 8.00 29.76 -25.32
N LYS A 254 8.16 30.32 -24.13
CA LYS A 254 9.46 30.73 -23.62
C LYS A 254 10.49 29.59 -23.46
N TYR A 255 10.03 28.40 -23.20
CA TYR A 255 10.90 27.22 -23.05
C TYR A 255 11.27 26.61 -24.41
N LEU A 256 10.38 26.73 -25.40
CA LEU A 256 10.65 26.38 -26.79
C LEU A 256 11.66 27.35 -27.41
N ASP A 257 11.48 28.64 -27.18
CA ASP A 257 12.41 29.69 -27.67
C ASP A 257 13.80 29.54 -27.03
N ALA A 258 13.86 29.16 -25.78
CA ALA A 258 15.11 28.86 -25.08
C ALA A 258 15.73 27.48 -25.43
N GLN A 259 15.10 26.71 -26.31
CA GLN A 259 15.53 25.38 -26.73
C GLN A 259 15.62 24.34 -25.57
N LEU A 260 14.93 24.57 -24.47
CA LEU A 260 14.83 23.66 -23.36
C LEU A 260 13.83 22.53 -23.65
N LEU A 261 12.83 22.81 -24.46
CA LEU A 261 11.86 21.83 -24.96
C LEU A 261 11.93 21.78 -26.49
N HIS A 262 11.68 20.59 -27.03
CA HIS A 262 11.71 20.37 -28.48
C HIS A 262 10.30 20.23 -29.06
N LYS A 263 9.94 21.08 -30.03
CA LYS A 263 8.62 21.12 -30.65
C LYS A 263 8.18 19.78 -31.24
N ASP A 264 9.14 19.04 -31.77
CA ASP A 264 8.89 17.76 -32.45
C ASP A 264 8.87 16.56 -31.51
N ARG A 265 9.26 16.75 -30.23
CA ARG A 265 9.29 15.71 -29.21
C ARG A 265 8.08 15.84 -28.29
N LYS A 266 6.90 15.49 -28.78
CA LYS A 266 5.66 15.57 -28.03
C LYS A 266 5.46 14.32 -27.17
N TYR A 267 5.12 14.53 -25.90
CA TYR A 267 4.75 13.48 -24.96
C TYR A 267 3.25 13.62 -24.63
N PRO A 268 2.39 12.64 -24.98
CA PRO A 268 0.96 12.76 -24.74
C PRO A 268 0.64 12.80 -23.25
N LEU A 269 -0.17 13.75 -22.82
CA LEU A 269 -0.59 13.87 -21.40
C LEU A 269 -1.41 12.68 -20.97
N SER A 270 -2.30 12.16 -21.82
CA SER A 270 -3.09 10.97 -21.51
C SER A 270 -2.23 9.73 -21.26
N TYR A 271 -1.13 9.58 -22.00
CA TYR A 271 -0.18 8.50 -21.78
C TYR A 271 0.58 8.68 -20.45
N LEU A 272 1.01 9.90 -20.12
CA LEU A 272 1.68 10.21 -18.85
C LEU A 272 0.77 9.89 -17.65
N GLU A 273 -0.51 10.29 -17.71
CA GLU A 273 -1.50 10.01 -16.69
C GLU A 273 -1.74 8.50 -16.51
N GLN A 274 -1.92 7.77 -17.62
CA GLN A 274 -2.12 6.32 -17.60
C GLN A 274 -0.89 5.58 -17.07
N TYR A 275 0.28 5.97 -17.52
CA TYR A 275 1.56 5.39 -17.10
C TYR A 275 1.75 5.56 -15.58
N THR A 276 1.53 6.77 -15.08
CA THR A 276 1.61 7.10 -13.65
C THR A 276 0.64 6.26 -12.81
N LEU A 277 -0.61 6.15 -13.25
CA LEU A 277 -1.61 5.33 -12.56
C LEU A 277 -1.20 3.85 -12.53
N THR A 278 -0.65 3.34 -13.63
CA THR A 278 -0.17 1.97 -13.72
C THR A 278 0.98 1.72 -12.75
N GLN A 279 1.93 2.63 -12.65
CA GLN A 279 3.04 2.56 -11.69
C GLN A 279 2.52 2.47 -10.25
N CYS A 280 1.65 3.39 -9.86
CA CYS A 280 1.04 3.40 -8.54
C CYS A 280 0.29 2.08 -8.23
N ALA A 281 -0.45 1.55 -9.20
CA ALA A 281 -1.18 0.29 -9.02
C ALA A 281 -0.23 -0.91 -8.82
N VAL A 282 0.89 -0.96 -9.55
CA VAL A 282 1.90 -2.01 -9.41
C VAL A 282 2.58 -1.94 -8.05
N GLU A 283 2.97 -0.74 -7.59
CA GLU A 283 3.57 -0.54 -6.28
C GLU A 283 2.64 -0.99 -5.15
N MET A 284 1.37 -0.58 -5.18
CA MET A 284 0.38 -1.04 -4.20
C MET A 284 0.17 -2.56 -4.24
N GLY A 285 0.18 -3.15 -5.43
CA GLY A 285 0.05 -4.60 -5.62
C GLY A 285 1.22 -5.37 -5.02
N THR A 286 2.45 -4.90 -5.23
CA THR A 286 3.66 -5.54 -4.69
C THR A 286 3.78 -5.34 -3.17
N MET A 287 3.44 -4.17 -2.65
CA MET A 287 3.31 -3.92 -1.22
C MET A 287 2.35 -4.91 -0.56
N GLY A 288 1.14 -5.02 -1.09
CA GLY A 288 0.15 -5.95 -0.55
C GLY A 288 0.55 -7.42 -0.71
N GLN A 289 1.28 -7.78 -1.78
CA GLN A 289 1.84 -9.13 -1.91
C GLN A 289 2.84 -9.43 -0.79
N ASN A 290 3.72 -8.50 -0.43
CA ASN A 290 4.65 -8.67 0.68
C ASN A 290 3.90 -8.83 2.00
N MET A 291 2.88 -8.02 2.26
CA MET A 291 2.00 -8.19 3.43
C MET A 291 1.31 -9.56 3.44
N SER A 292 0.85 -10.05 2.29
CA SER A 292 0.23 -11.37 2.16
C SER A 292 1.20 -12.52 2.42
N LEU A 293 2.46 -12.38 1.99
CA LEU A 293 3.51 -13.37 2.24
C LEU A 293 3.92 -13.39 3.72
N SER A 294 4.00 -12.23 4.36
CA SER A 294 4.37 -12.11 5.78
C SER A 294 3.38 -12.77 6.75
N LEU A 295 2.16 -13.05 6.31
CA LEU A 295 1.19 -13.79 7.11
C LEU A 295 1.56 -15.26 7.33
N GLN A 296 2.31 -15.86 6.39
CA GLN A 296 2.60 -17.30 6.43
C GLN A 296 3.47 -17.69 7.63
N PRO A 297 4.63 -17.03 7.88
CA PRO A 297 5.45 -17.33 9.05
C PRO A 297 4.76 -17.05 10.38
N LEU A 298 3.79 -16.15 10.40
CA LEU A 298 2.97 -15.87 11.59
C LEU A 298 1.79 -16.84 11.77
N GLY A 299 1.57 -17.75 10.82
CA GLY A 299 0.41 -18.66 10.85
C GLY A 299 -0.94 -17.95 10.66
N LEU A 300 -0.92 -16.72 10.17
CA LEU A 300 -2.10 -15.88 9.97
C LEU A 300 -2.78 -16.15 8.63
N GLY A 301 -4.05 -15.75 8.52
CA GLY A 301 -4.82 -15.74 7.30
C GLY A 301 -5.06 -14.33 6.77
N GLY A 302 -5.16 -14.20 5.45
CA GLY A 302 -5.49 -12.94 4.82
C GLY A 302 -5.59 -13.06 3.30
N TRP A 303 -6.11 -12.00 2.68
CA TRP A 303 -6.23 -11.97 1.22
C TRP A 303 -6.34 -10.53 0.72
N PHE A 304 -6.00 -10.32 -0.54
CA PHE A 304 -6.35 -9.10 -1.24
C PHE A 304 -7.86 -9.00 -1.43
N TYR A 305 -8.39 -7.85 -1.13
CA TYR A 305 -9.82 -7.60 -1.21
C TYR A 305 -10.11 -6.41 -2.11
N SER A 306 -10.60 -6.67 -3.32
CA SER A 306 -11.01 -5.65 -4.28
C SER A 306 -12.53 -5.38 -4.27
N GLY A 307 -13.27 -6.07 -3.42
CA GLY A 307 -14.73 -5.97 -3.34
C GLY A 307 -15.26 -4.82 -2.47
N ILE A 308 -14.41 -3.86 -2.12
CA ILE A 308 -14.82 -2.63 -1.44
C ILE A 308 -14.98 -1.52 -2.46
N ASN A 309 -16.07 -0.75 -2.35
CA ASN A 309 -16.27 0.43 -3.15
C ASN A 309 -15.37 1.58 -2.66
N PRO A 310 -14.30 1.97 -3.40
CA PRO A 310 -13.37 3.00 -2.96
C PRO A 310 -14.04 4.38 -2.82
N PHE A 311 -15.05 4.66 -3.63
CA PHE A 311 -15.76 5.93 -3.58
C PHE A 311 -16.54 6.08 -2.27
N SER A 312 -17.15 5.00 -1.78
CA SER A 312 -17.86 5.01 -0.49
C SER A 312 -16.93 5.28 0.69
N ILE A 313 -15.71 4.70 0.67
CA ILE A 313 -14.70 4.95 1.71
C ILE A 313 -14.28 6.42 1.72
N MET A 314 -14.15 7.03 0.54
CA MET A 314 -13.83 8.45 0.40
C MET A 314 -15.02 9.39 0.65
N GLY A 315 -16.17 8.89 1.10
CA GLY A 315 -17.37 9.67 1.35
C GLY A 315 -18.11 10.15 0.11
N LEU A 316 -17.76 9.62 -1.07
CA LEU A 316 -18.45 9.94 -2.31
C LEU A 316 -19.71 9.10 -2.41
N LYS A 317 -20.87 9.72 -2.29
CA LYS A 317 -22.15 9.05 -2.56
C LYS A 317 -22.33 8.93 -4.07
N ALA A 318 -22.52 7.70 -4.55
CA ALA A 318 -23.00 7.50 -5.91
C ALA A 318 -24.36 8.24 -6.02
N LYS A 319 -24.47 9.20 -6.94
CA LYS A 319 -25.80 9.71 -7.31
C LYS A 319 -26.55 8.53 -7.89
N LYS A 320 -27.65 8.17 -7.25
CA LYS A 320 -28.63 7.26 -7.86
C LYS A 320 -29.04 7.93 -9.16
N GLY A 321 -28.63 7.34 -10.28
CA GLY A 321 -29.11 7.70 -11.60
C GLY A 321 -30.58 7.34 -11.75
#